data_c36c0f802178ca929050f66046bc4368
#
_entry.id   c36c0f802178ca929050f66046bc4368
#
_cell.length_a   1.000
_cell.length_b   1.000
_cell.length_c   1.000
_cell.angle_alpha   90.00
_cell.angle_beta   90.00
_cell.angle_gamma   90.00
#
_symmetry.space_group_name_H-M   'P 1'
#
loop_
_entity.id
_entity.type
_entity.pdbx_description
1 polymer ?
#
loop_
_entity_poly.entity_id
_entity_poly.type
_entity_poly.pdbx_seq_one_letter_code
_entity_poly.pdbx_strand_id
1 'polypeptide(L)'
;WYEEGLLDPENFTQSSTQLKAKAKTEGVAASVVFWYLDLNDGDESMNEYRVMNLPEGPDGNQVWRRNGLIPGYVGNQFFITSANEHPAETLAFIDWWMDNSENALTNRFGPKGYSWDYLENGKWTELANIPSGEPRTMENSTLYATWGYGIPYWCFGDFWAEKEITAETALERQGALNESYMKVAAPGLPELVYEEDENREALNIKTDLFKYVDSQLAQFITNGVTDESWDAYIKKMKDLQADRWAELYQKYYNIMMES
;
A
#
# COMPACT_ATOMS: atom_id res chain seq x y z
N TRP A 1 -13.32 19.82 -10.34
CA TRP A 1 -11.86 19.80 -10.60
C TRP A 1 -11.54 19.31 -12.00
N TYR A 2 -12.22 18.24 -12.48
CA TYR A 2 -12.00 17.76 -13.85
C TYR A 2 -12.41 18.79 -14.89
N GLU A 3 -13.61 19.36 -14.77
CA GLU A 3 -14.13 20.43 -15.65
C GLU A 3 -13.28 21.71 -15.61
N GLU A 4 -12.67 22.00 -14.46
CA GLU A 4 -11.79 23.15 -14.25
C GLU A 4 -10.36 22.90 -14.74
N GLY A 5 -10.07 21.70 -15.25
CA GLY A 5 -8.74 21.33 -15.73
C GLY A 5 -7.69 21.14 -14.62
N LEU A 6 -8.13 20.95 -13.38
CA LEU A 6 -7.25 20.73 -12.22
C LEU A 6 -6.84 19.26 -12.07
N LEU A 7 -7.57 18.33 -12.67
CA LEU A 7 -7.19 16.92 -12.74
C LEU A 7 -6.59 16.62 -14.12
N ASP A 8 -5.56 15.78 -14.12
CA ASP A 8 -4.98 15.24 -15.35
C ASP A 8 -6.08 14.53 -16.17
N PRO A 9 -6.33 14.91 -17.42
CA PRO A 9 -7.34 14.25 -18.27
C PRO A 9 -7.09 12.75 -18.44
N GLU A 10 -5.85 12.31 -18.35
CA GLU A 10 -5.46 10.90 -18.46
C GLU A 10 -5.48 10.15 -17.11
N ASN A 11 -5.95 10.80 -16.04
CA ASN A 11 -5.91 10.22 -14.67
C ASN A 11 -6.55 8.82 -14.58
N PHE A 12 -7.54 8.53 -15.42
CA PHE A 12 -8.24 7.24 -15.42
C PHE A 12 -7.68 6.22 -16.41
N THR A 13 -6.72 6.58 -17.23
CA THR A 13 -6.22 5.76 -18.35
C THR A 13 -4.70 5.60 -18.36
N GLN A 14 -3.98 6.49 -17.71
CA GLN A 14 -2.51 6.45 -17.68
C GLN A 14 -1.97 5.30 -16.82
N SER A 15 -0.85 4.76 -17.23
CA SER A 15 -0.09 3.80 -16.43
C SER A 15 0.72 4.51 -15.34
N SER A 16 1.13 3.76 -14.31
CA SER A 16 2.03 4.28 -13.27
C SER A 16 3.36 4.80 -13.84
N THR A 17 3.87 4.20 -14.91
CA THR A 17 5.08 4.67 -15.59
C THR A 17 4.87 6.03 -16.26
N GLN A 18 3.74 6.25 -16.91
CA GLN A 18 3.39 7.54 -17.49
C GLN A 18 3.21 8.62 -16.43
N LEU A 19 2.54 8.28 -15.33
CA LEU A 19 2.37 9.20 -14.22
C LEU A 19 3.71 9.60 -13.58
N LYS A 20 4.64 8.64 -13.39
CA LYS A 20 5.99 8.91 -12.90
C LYS A 20 6.78 9.83 -13.85
N ALA A 21 6.67 9.61 -15.15
CA ALA A 21 7.31 10.49 -16.14
C ALA A 21 6.75 11.92 -16.10
N LYS A 22 5.43 12.07 -15.95
CA LYS A 22 4.81 13.40 -15.78
C LYS A 22 5.24 14.07 -14.49
N ALA A 23 5.31 13.32 -13.38
CA ALA A 23 5.74 13.83 -12.08
C ALA A 23 7.19 14.37 -12.10
N LYS A 24 8.04 13.84 -12.97
CA LYS A 24 9.44 14.27 -13.16
C LYS A 24 9.59 15.43 -14.15
N THR A 25 8.52 15.83 -14.83
CA THR A 25 8.57 16.90 -15.82
C THR A 25 8.21 18.23 -15.16
N GLU A 26 9.10 19.20 -15.24
CA GLU A 26 8.90 20.53 -14.66
C GLU A 26 7.59 21.17 -15.14
N GLY A 27 6.80 21.68 -14.21
CA GLY A 27 5.57 22.42 -14.46
C GLY A 27 4.38 21.58 -14.92
N VAL A 28 4.49 20.24 -14.95
CA VAL A 28 3.39 19.37 -15.43
C VAL A 28 2.52 18.87 -14.30
N ALA A 29 3.07 18.57 -13.12
CA ALA A 29 2.32 18.04 -12.02
C ALA A 29 2.50 18.89 -10.77
N ALA A 30 1.38 19.34 -10.19
CA ALA A 30 1.38 20.08 -8.93
C ALA A 30 1.25 19.12 -7.72
N SER A 31 0.53 18.02 -7.87
CA SER A 31 0.33 17.03 -6.81
C SER A 31 0.15 15.64 -7.42
N VAL A 32 0.75 14.66 -6.78
CA VAL A 32 0.65 13.25 -7.15
C VAL A 32 0.47 12.39 -5.91
N VAL A 33 -0.26 11.28 -6.04
CA VAL A 33 -0.41 10.29 -4.99
C VAL A 33 0.40 9.06 -5.37
N PHE A 34 1.47 8.82 -4.62
CA PHE A 34 2.36 7.71 -4.86
C PHE A 34 2.85 7.06 -3.59
N TRP A 35 3.34 5.85 -3.75
CA TRP A 35 4.31 5.29 -2.81
C TRP A 35 5.55 6.18 -2.81
N TYR A 36 5.94 6.70 -1.65
CA TYR A 36 7.02 7.71 -1.54
C TYR A 36 8.37 7.26 -2.12
N LEU A 37 8.64 5.96 -2.16
CA LEU A 37 9.85 5.38 -2.76
C LEU A 37 9.88 5.52 -4.29
N ASP A 38 8.72 5.59 -4.92
CA ASP A 38 8.64 5.79 -6.37
C ASP A 38 9.09 7.19 -6.80
N LEU A 39 9.09 8.13 -5.87
CA LEU A 39 9.54 9.49 -6.06
C LEU A 39 11.03 9.67 -5.70
N ASN A 40 11.69 8.67 -5.14
CA ASN A 40 13.06 8.74 -4.63
C ASN A 40 14.13 8.14 -5.56
N ASP A 41 13.87 8.05 -6.85
CA ASP A 41 14.78 7.46 -7.83
C ASP A 41 16.10 8.24 -8.05
N GLY A 42 16.58 8.97 -7.05
CA GLY A 42 17.80 9.78 -7.15
C GLY A 42 17.66 11.04 -8.02
N ASP A 43 16.46 11.34 -8.48
CA ASP A 43 16.17 12.53 -9.27
C ASP A 43 15.98 13.73 -8.34
N GLU A 44 16.85 14.74 -8.47
CA GLU A 44 16.80 15.95 -7.64
C GLU A 44 15.47 16.70 -7.77
N SER A 45 14.79 16.60 -8.92
CA SER A 45 13.48 17.22 -9.14
C SER A 45 12.42 16.72 -8.15
N MET A 46 12.58 15.48 -7.67
CA MET A 46 11.67 14.90 -6.69
C MET A 46 11.84 15.46 -5.28
N ASN A 47 12.96 16.13 -5.00
CA ASN A 47 13.18 16.81 -3.72
C ASN A 47 12.34 18.10 -3.58
N GLU A 48 11.76 18.58 -4.66
CA GLU A 48 10.85 19.73 -4.64
C GLU A 48 9.44 19.36 -4.12
N TYR A 49 9.06 18.08 -4.19
CA TYR A 49 7.76 17.63 -3.67
C TYR A 49 7.73 17.64 -2.15
N ARG A 50 6.63 18.12 -1.61
CA ARG A 50 6.33 18.13 -0.18
C ARG A 50 5.06 17.36 0.10
N VAL A 51 4.92 16.84 1.31
CA VAL A 51 3.70 16.18 1.75
C VAL A 51 2.60 17.22 1.91
N MET A 52 1.52 17.06 1.17
CA MET A 52 0.34 17.88 1.30
C MET A 52 -0.50 17.40 2.49
N ASN A 53 -1.06 18.30 3.25
CA ASN A 53 -2.06 17.96 4.26
C ASN A 53 -3.27 17.29 3.59
N LEU A 54 -3.89 16.37 4.31
CA LEU A 54 -5.10 15.72 3.81
C LEU A 54 -6.18 16.78 3.60
N PRO A 55 -6.80 16.86 2.41
CA PRO A 55 -7.91 17.78 2.17
C PRO A 55 -9.07 17.52 3.11
N GLU A 56 -9.76 18.57 3.50
CA GLU A 56 -11.02 18.47 4.24
C GLU A 56 -12.15 18.08 3.29
N GLY A 57 -13.01 17.18 3.75
CA GLY A 57 -14.27 16.89 3.07
C GLY A 57 -15.27 18.06 3.22
N PRO A 58 -16.44 17.97 2.54
CA PRO A 58 -17.47 19.03 2.59
C PRO A 58 -17.95 19.40 4.01
N ASP A 59 -17.88 18.44 4.92
CA ASP A 59 -18.30 18.60 6.33
C ASP A 59 -17.12 18.97 7.25
N GLY A 60 -15.97 19.34 6.70
CA GLY A 60 -14.76 19.64 7.46
C GLY A 60 -14.06 18.42 8.05
N ASN A 61 -14.50 17.22 7.71
CA ASN A 61 -13.92 15.98 8.19
C ASN A 61 -12.70 15.59 7.37
N GLN A 62 -11.64 15.22 8.08
CA GLN A 62 -10.44 14.61 7.51
C GLN A 62 -10.35 13.17 8.02
N VAL A 63 -10.26 12.20 7.13
CA VAL A 63 -10.08 10.79 7.50
C VAL A 63 -9.09 10.14 6.57
N TRP A 64 -8.01 9.62 7.13
CA TRP A 64 -7.12 8.73 6.43
C TRP A 64 -7.39 7.28 6.81
N ARG A 65 -7.94 6.49 5.90
CA ARG A 65 -8.19 5.08 6.11
C ARG A 65 -6.91 4.29 5.88
N ARG A 66 -6.44 3.64 6.93
CA ARG A 66 -5.30 2.72 6.85
C ARG A 66 -5.77 1.34 6.43
N ASN A 67 -4.91 0.59 5.75
CA ASN A 67 -5.19 -0.82 5.45
C ASN A 67 -5.25 -1.64 6.73
N GLY A 68 -6.32 -2.42 6.89
CA GLY A 68 -6.52 -3.31 8.03
C GLY A 68 -6.89 -2.61 9.35
N LEU A 69 -7.24 -3.41 10.35
CA LEU A 69 -7.56 -2.94 11.71
C LEU A 69 -6.29 -2.61 12.51
N ILE A 70 -5.22 -3.38 12.29
CA ILE A 70 -3.93 -3.21 12.96
C ILE A 70 -2.98 -2.50 12.01
N PRO A 71 -2.42 -1.35 12.41
CA PRO A 71 -1.46 -0.63 11.59
C PRO A 71 -0.25 -1.50 11.24
N GLY A 72 0.07 -1.60 9.95
CA GLY A 72 1.21 -2.38 9.48
C GLY A 72 0.97 -3.89 9.39
N TYR A 73 -0.18 -4.38 9.80
CA TYR A 73 -0.54 -5.78 9.62
C TYR A 73 -1.10 -6.00 8.20
N VAL A 74 -0.48 -6.89 7.47
CA VAL A 74 -0.97 -7.40 6.19
C VAL A 74 -1.21 -8.89 6.37
N GLY A 75 -2.46 -9.29 6.40
CA GLY A 75 -2.88 -10.68 6.58
C GLY A 75 -2.58 -11.55 5.36
N ASN A 76 -2.71 -12.86 5.54
CA ASN A 76 -2.71 -13.86 4.46
C ASN A 76 -1.45 -13.86 3.57
N GLN A 77 -0.28 -13.57 4.15
CA GLN A 77 0.99 -13.53 3.41
C GLN A 77 1.72 -14.87 3.40
N PHE A 78 1.36 -15.78 4.32
CA PHE A 78 1.98 -17.09 4.44
C PHE A 78 0.94 -18.17 4.74
N PHE A 79 1.03 -19.30 4.04
CA PHE A 79 0.12 -20.43 4.20
C PHE A 79 0.90 -21.73 4.29
N ILE A 80 0.54 -22.58 5.24
CA ILE A 80 0.96 -23.98 5.30
C ILE A 80 -0.18 -24.81 4.70
N THR A 81 0.05 -25.43 3.57
CA THR A 81 -0.97 -26.23 2.89
C THR A 81 -1.10 -27.63 3.49
N SER A 82 -2.23 -28.30 3.27
CA SER A 82 -2.48 -29.69 3.68
C SER A 82 -1.54 -30.71 3.01
N ALA A 83 -0.81 -30.33 1.96
CA ALA A 83 0.20 -31.16 1.32
C ALA A 83 1.55 -31.14 2.07
N ASN A 84 1.72 -30.25 3.05
CA ASN A 84 2.93 -30.22 3.87
C ASN A 84 2.93 -31.38 4.88
N GLU A 85 3.92 -32.26 4.78
CA GLU A 85 4.08 -33.43 5.68
C GLU A 85 4.71 -33.05 7.04
N HIS A 86 5.27 -31.85 7.15
CA HIS A 86 6.01 -31.35 8.34
C HIS A 86 5.54 -29.94 8.75
N PRO A 87 4.25 -29.74 9.06
CA PRO A 87 3.72 -28.39 9.32
C PRO A 87 4.31 -27.74 10.58
N ALA A 88 4.62 -28.52 11.62
CA ALA A 88 5.19 -28.02 12.86
C ALA A 88 6.64 -27.52 12.64
N GLU A 89 7.44 -28.26 11.93
CA GLU A 89 8.81 -27.89 11.58
C GLU A 89 8.84 -26.68 10.65
N THR A 90 7.89 -26.62 9.71
CA THR A 90 7.72 -25.47 8.81
C THR A 90 7.38 -24.21 9.62
N LEU A 91 6.46 -24.31 10.56
CA LEU A 91 6.11 -23.19 11.45
C LEU A 91 7.30 -22.76 12.31
N ALA A 92 8.02 -23.73 12.92
CA ALA A 92 9.21 -23.45 13.73
C ALA A 92 10.33 -22.77 12.92
N PHE A 93 10.50 -23.18 11.63
CA PHE A 93 11.44 -22.51 10.73
C PHE A 93 11.03 -21.06 10.46
N ILE A 94 9.73 -20.80 10.21
CA ILE A 94 9.23 -19.46 9.97
C ILE A 94 9.36 -18.59 11.22
N ASP A 95 9.02 -19.11 12.40
CA ASP A 95 9.19 -18.42 13.67
C ASP A 95 10.65 -18.03 13.89
N TRP A 96 11.57 -18.97 13.74
CA TRP A 96 13.00 -18.67 13.82
C TRP A 96 13.46 -17.63 12.81
N TRP A 97 12.98 -17.74 11.57
CA TRP A 97 13.35 -16.81 10.49
C TRP A 97 12.85 -15.40 10.75
N MET A 98 11.70 -15.26 11.40
CA MET A 98 11.04 -13.98 11.65
C MET A 98 11.26 -13.46 13.08
N ASP A 99 11.99 -14.18 13.92
CA ASP A 99 12.12 -13.94 15.37
C ASP A 99 12.87 -12.64 15.70
N ASN A 100 13.68 -12.11 14.78
CA ASN A 100 14.45 -10.92 15.07
C ASN A 100 14.63 -10.00 13.84
N SER A 101 14.98 -8.73 14.17
CA SER A 101 15.19 -7.69 13.14
C SER A 101 16.32 -8.03 12.17
N GLU A 102 17.36 -8.73 12.60
CA GLU A 102 18.50 -9.10 11.75
C GLU A 102 18.11 -10.11 10.68
N ASN A 103 17.30 -11.12 11.03
CA ASN A 103 16.74 -12.05 10.08
C ASN A 103 15.81 -11.34 9.09
N ALA A 104 14.95 -10.45 9.58
CA ALA A 104 14.06 -9.66 8.74
C ALA A 104 14.82 -8.74 7.77
N LEU A 105 15.90 -8.09 8.24
CA LEU A 105 16.77 -7.25 7.43
C LEU A 105 17.50 -8.07 6.36
N THR A 106 18.04 -9.23 6.74
CA THR A 106 18.72 -10.14 5.81
C THR A 106 17.78 -10.63 4.72
N ASN A 107 16.55 -10.97 5.08
CA ASN A 107 15.51 -11.34 4.15
C ASN A 107 15.14 -10.23 3.18
N ARG A 108 15.01 -9.02 3.71
CA ARG A 108 14.53 -7.87 2.93
C ARG A 108 15.62 -7.28 2.06
N PHE A 109 16.83 -7.16 2.58
CA PHE A 109 17.89 -6.36 1.97
C PHE A 109 19.10 -7.20 1.53
N GLY A 110 19.17 -8.47 1.91
CA GLY A 110 20.31 -9.34 1.61
C GLY A 110 21.32 -9.42 2.75
N PRO A 111 22.56 -9.86 2.48
CA PRO A 111 23.55 -10.16 3.51
C PRO A 111 23.97 -8.92 4.32
N LYS A 112 24.01 -9.07 5.65
CA LYS A 112 24.61 -8.08 6.56
C LYS A 112 26.09 -7.83 6.22
N GLY A 113 26.53 -6.60 6.36
CA GLY A 113 27.87 -6.16 6.01
C GLY A 113 28.10 -5.94 4.50
N TYR A 114 27.10 -6.30 3.67
CA TYR A 114 27.14 -6.08 2.22
C TYR A 114 26.04 -5.14 1.76
N SER A 115 24.79 -5.39 2.13
CA SER A 115 23.61 -4.62 1.71
C SER A 115 23.10 -3.70 2.82
N TRP A 116 23.30 -4.06 4.06
CA TRP A 116 22.92 -3.31 5.24
C TRP A 116 23.85 -3.64 6.41
N ASP A 117 23.89 -2.76 7.41
CA ASP A 117 24.60 -3.00 8.68
C ASP A 117 24.06 -2.09 9.77
N TYR A 118 24.46 -2.36 11.01
CA TYR A 118 24.19 -1.48 12.13
C TYR A 118 25.24 -0.38 12.21
N LEU A 119 24.76 0.81 12.60
CA LEU A 119 25.58 1.95 12.94
C LEU A 119 26.00 1.89 14.42
N GLU A 120 26.99 2.70 14.80
CA GLU A 120 27.46 2.81 16.20
C GLU A 120 26.34 3.20 17.18
N ASN A 121 25.31 3.91 16.72
CA ASN A 121 24.14 4.29 17.51
C ASN A 121 23.10 3.19 17.68
N GLY A 122 23.36 1.98 17.16
CA GLY A 122 22.46 0.82 17.22
C GLY A 122 21.37 0.81 16.15
N LYS A 123 21.23 1.84 15.37
CA LYS A 123 20.30 1.87 14.23
C LYS A 123 20.89 1.16 13.02
N TRP A 124 20.05 0.66 12.15
CA TRP A 124 20.50 0.04 10.90
C TRP A 124 20.38 1.01 9.72
N THR A 125 21.21 0.80 8.70
CA THR A 125 21.18 1.54 7.45
C THR A 125 21.47 0.62 6.26
N GLU A 126 20.98 1.01 5.10
CA GLU A 126 21.39 0.39 3.84
C GLU A 126 22.78 0.84 3.46
N LEU A 127 23.62 -0.10 3.02
CA LEU A 127 24.99 0.20 2.59
C LEU A 127 25.03 0.58 1.12
N ALA A 128 25.97 1.43 0.75
CA ALA A 128 26.13 2.00 -0.58
C ALA A 128 26.58 1.00 -1.68
N ASN A 129 26.73 -0.27 -1.37
CA ASN A 129 26.95 -1.32 -2.39
C ASN A 129 25.68 -1.59 -3.22
N ILE A 130 24.55 -1.12 -2.72
CA ILE A 130 23.41 -0.78 -3.57
C ILE A 130 23.53 0.73 -3.69
N PRO A 131 23.88 1.29 -4.87
CA PRO A 131 24.15 2.72 -4.98
C PRO A 131 22.94 3.50 -4.46
N SER A 132 23.04 4.07 -3.27
CA SER A 132 22.06 4.98 -2.74
C SER A 132 22.12 6.23 -3.59
N GLY A 133 21.02 6.54 -4.26
CA GLY A 133 20.93 7.69 -5.15
C GLY A 133 21.11 7.40 -6.64
N GLU A 134 21.47 6.18 -7.02
CA GLU A 134 21.26 5.76 -8.41
C GLU A 134 19.79 5.38 -8.61
N PRO A 135 19.18 5.75 -9.75
CA PRO A 135 17.87 5.26 -10.10
C PRO A 135 17.80 3.76 -9.89
N ARG A 136 16.73 3.21 -9.33
CA ARG A 136 16.52 1.76 -9.30
C ARG A 136 16.49 1.25 -10.71
N THR A 137 17.69 0.89 -11.22
CA THR A 137 17.83 0.26 -12.51
C THR A 137 17.30 -1.17 -12.44
N MET A 138 17.01 -1.76 -13.59
CA MET A 138 16.69 -3.19 -13.69
C MET A 138 17.75 -4.04 -12.99
N GLU A 139 19.01 -3.60 -13.02
CA GLU A 139 20.16 -4.25 -12.40
C GLU A 139 20.07 -4.22 -10.86
N ASN A 140 19.75 -3.08 -10.27
CA ASN A 140 19.53 -2.97 -8.83
C ASN A 140 18.30 -3.74 -8.37
N SER A 141 17.23 -3.75 -9.16
CA SER A 141 16.05 -4.59 -8.91
C SER A 141 16.36 -6.08 -9.00
N THR A 142 17.30 -6.47 -9.85
CA THR A 142 17.77 -7.85 -10.00
C THR A 142 18.58 -8.29 -8.79
N LEU A 143 19.40 -7.41 -8.20
CA LEU A 143 20.14 -7.72 -6.97
C LEU A 143 19.16 -7.98 -5.80
N TYR A 144 18.17 -7.14 -5.60
CA TYR A 144 17.12 -7.38 -4.60
C TYR A 144 16.37 -8.69 -4.86
N ALA A 145 16.00 -8.96 -6.10
CA ALA A 145 15.33 -10.20 -6.47
C ALA A 145 16.23 -11.43 -6.27
N THR A 146 17.54 -11.30 -6.52
CA THR A 146 18.53 -12.37 -6.34
C THR A 146 18.72 -12.73 -4.87
N TRP A 147 18.57 -11.77 -3.96
CA TRP A 147 18.75 -11.98 -2.51
C TRP A 147 17.46 -12.08 -1.72
N GLY A 148 16.33 -12.28 -2.41
CA GLY A 148 15.08 -12.54 -1.77
C GLY A 148 14.19 -11.31 -1.56
N TYR A 149 14.46 -10.20 -2.23
CA TYR A 149 13.51 -9.10 -2.28
C TYR A 149 12.15 -9.59 -2.78
N GLY A 150 11.13 -9.46 -1.95
CA GLY A 150 9.80 -10.00 -2.23
C GLY A 150 9.49 -11.32 -1.51
N ILE A 151 10.45 -11.90 -0.80
CA ILE A 151 10.14 -12.95 0.17
C ILE A 151 9.35 -12.32 1.32
N PRO A 152 8.30 -12.98 1.81
CA PRO A 152 7.58 -12.52 2.99
C PRO A 152 8.56 -12.27 4.13
N TYR A 153 8.52 -11.09 4.71
CA TYR A 153 9.26 -10.77 5.91
C TYR A 153 8.30 -10.22 6.94
N TRP A 154 8.49 -10.64 8.16
CA TRP A 154 7.75 -10.11 9.28
C TRP A 154 8.63 -9.06 9.95
N CYS A 155 8.09 -7.88 10.22
CA CYS A 155 8.76 -6.89 11.04
C CYS A 155 7.79 -6.41 12.11
N PHE A 156 8.24 -6.44 13.35
CA PHE A 156 7.55 -5.79 14.44
C PHE A 156 7.63 -4.27 14.29
N GLY A 157 6.70 -3.53 14.90
CA GLY A 157 6.49 -2.11 14.66
C GLY A 157 7.74 -1.20 14.80
N ASP A 158 8.72 -1.63 15.59
CA ASP A 158 9.93 -0.85 15.84
C ASP A 158 11.01 -1.00 14.76
N PHE A 159 10.89 -2.00 13.90
CA PHE A 159 11.86 -2.32 12.85
C PHE A 159 12.20 -1.12 11.96
N TRP A 160 11.17 -0.41 11.46
CA TRP A 160 11.38 0.78 10.63
C TRP A 160 11.76 2.01 11.44
N ALA A 161 11.36 2.07 12.71
CA ALA A 161 11.76 3.15 13.61
C ALA A 161 13.27 3.10 13.93
N GLU A 162 13.87 1.90 13.86
CA GLU A 162 15.30 1.69 14.07
C GLU A 162 16.15 1.99 12.83
N LYS A 163 15.54 2.29 11.68
CA LYS A 163 16.29 2.70 10.47
C LYS A 163 16.84 4.11 10.62
N GLU A 164 18.13 4.27 10.33
CA GLU A 164 18.71 5.60 10.18
C GLU A 164 18.27 6.21 8.83
N ILE A 165 17.56 7.31 8.92
CA ILE A 165 17.13 8.09 7.76
C ILE A 165 18.06 9.30 7.67
N THR A 166 18.94 9.31 6.69
CA THR A 166 19.95 10.35 6.51
C THR A 166 19.52 11.46 5.55
N ALA A 167 18.57 11.20 4.68
CA ALA A 167 18.08 12.21 3.74
C ALA A 167 17.14 13.20 4.46
N GLU A 168 17.49 14.47 4.46
CA GLU A 168 16.71 15.56 5.08
C GLU A 168 15.26 15.59 4.57
N THR A 169 15.08 15.46 3.26
CA THR A 169 13.76 15.39 2.61
C THR A 169 12.91 14.20 3.05
N ALA A 170 13.55 13.07 3.37
CA ALA A 170 12.84 11.89 3.87
C ALA A 170 12.40 12.07 5.31
N LEU A 171 13.24 12.69 6.16
CA LEU A 171 12.90 13.06 7.54
C LEU A 171 11.74 14.08 7.57
N GLU A 172 11.80 15.11 6.73
CA GLU A 172 10.73 16.11 6.60
C GLU A 172 9.40 15.43 6.20
N ARG A 173 9.42 14.56 5.19
CA ARG A 173 8.23 13.80 4.75
C ARG A 173 7.67 12.90 5.83
N GLN A 174 8.53 12.17 6.54
CA GLN A 174 8.09 11.31 7.63
C GLN A 174 7.49 12.12 8.78
N GLY A 175 8.10 13.26 9.13
CA GLY A 175 7.56 14.19 10.10
C GLY A 175 6.17 14.70 9.70
N ALA A 176 6.00 15.16 8.48
CA ALA A 176 4.74 15.65 7.95
C ALA A 176 3.64 14.56 7.91
N LEU A 177 4.00 13.32 7.54
CA LEU A 177 3.07 12.18 7.60
C LEU A 177 2.61 11.91 9.03
N ASN A 178 3.53 11.89 9.99
CA ASN A 178 3.20 11.65 11.39
C ASN A 178 2.36 12.79 11.98
N GLU A 179 2.65 14.02 11.64
CA GLU A 179 1.97 15.19 12.18
C GLU A 179 0.58 15.43 11.59
N SER A 180 0.36 15.13 10.31
CA SER A 180 -0.92 15.40 9.65
C SER A 180 -1.77 14.13 9.47
N TYR A 181 -1.25 13.12 8.81
CA TYR A 181 -2.02 11.94 8.44
C TYR A 181 -2.33 11.02 9.63
N MET A 182 -1.36 10.81 10.52
CA MET A 182 -1.56 9.93 11.67
C MET A 182 -2.58 10.48 12.68
N LYS A 183 -2.75 11.78 12.75
CA LYS A 183 -3.76 12.40 13.64
C LYS A 183 -5.20 12.11 13.20
N VAL A 184 -5.40 11.89 11.91
CA VAL A 184 -6.72 11.62 11.32
C VAL A 184 -6.83 10.19 10.79
N ALA A 185 -5.88 9.33 11.19
CA ALA A 185 -5.87 7.94 10.79
C ALA A 185 -7.03 7.17 11.44
N ALA A 186 -7.78 6.45 10.63
CA ALA A 186 -8.81 5.54 11.07
C ALA A 186 -8.53 4.12 10.54
N PRO A 187 -8.92 3.07 11.29
CA PRO A 187 -8.81 1.71 10.79
C PRO A 187 -9.57 1.55 9.46
N GLY A 188 -8.95 0.86 8.53
CA GLY A 188 -9.61 0.40 7.31
C GLY A 188 -10.45 -0.85 7.58
N LEU A 189 -11.10 -1.34 6.55
CA LEU A 189 -11.76 -2.63 6.61
C LEU A 189 -10.71 -3.73 6.64
N PRO A 190 -10.84 -4.74 7.53
CA PRO A 190 -9.89 -5.84 7.62
C PRO A 190 -10.03 -6.80 6.43
N GLU A 191 -8.96 -7.52 6.15
CA GLU A 191 -9.06 -8.72 5.32
C GLU A 191 -9.72 -9.83 6.14
N LEU A 192 -10.70 -10.50 5.56
CA LEU A 192 -11.48 -11.53 6.23
C LEU A 192 -11.18 -12.91 5.64
N VAL A 193 -11.19 -13.92 6.50
CA VAL A 193 -11.06 -15.32 6.11
C VAL A 193 -12.45 -15.92 6.01
N TYR A 194 -12.81 -16.36 4.82
CA TYR A 194 -14.12 -16.94 4.51
C TYR A 194 -14.02 -18.47 4.45
N GLU A 195 -15.13 -19.15 4.70
CA GLU A 195 -15.29 -20.53 4.31
C GLU A 195 -15.20 -20.68 2.77
N GLU A 196 -14.74 -21.84 2.27
CA GLU A 196 -14.36 -22.01 0.86
C GLU A 196 -15.46 -21.62 -0.13
N ASP A 197 -16.70 -22.08 0.09
CA ASP A 197 -17.81 -21.81 -0.83
C ASP A 197 -18.23 -20.32 -0.79
N GLU A 198 -18.30 -19.73 0.39
CA GLU A 198 -18.64 -18.31 0.56
C GLU A 198 -17.51 -17.39 0.10
N ASN A 199 -16.25 -17.84 0.20
CA ASN A 199 -15.11 -17.13 -0.38
C ASN A 199 -15.23 -17.03 -1.91
N ARG A 200 -15.59 -18.13 -2.55
CA ARG A 200 -15.80 -18.16 -4.01
C ARG A 200 -16.95 -17.27 -4.42
N GLU A 201 -18.07 -17.30 -3.67
CA GLU A 201 -19.21 -16.39 -3.88
C GLU A 201 -18.78 -14.93 -3.73
N ALA A 202 -18.15 -14.57 -2.60
CA ALA A 202 -17.72 -13.22 -2.30
C ALA A 202 -16.73 -12.67 -3.35
N LEU A 203 -15.77 -13.47 -3.80
CA LEU A 203 -14.79 -13.10 -4.82
C LEU A 203 -15.45 -12.84 -6.19
N ASN A 204 -16.41 -13.68 -6.59
CA ASN A 204 -17.13 -13.51 -7.84
C ASN A 204 -17.93 -12.19 -7.82
N ILE A 205 -18.71 -11.97 -6.78
CA ILE A 205 -19.48 -10.73 -6.61
C ILE A 205 -18.53 -9.52 -6.60
N LYS A 206 -17.47 -9.56 -5.77
CA LYS A 206 -16.49 -8.48 -5.64
C LYS A 206 -15.88 -8.10 -6.98
N THR A 207 -15.51 -9.07 -7.80
CA THR A 207 -14.84 -8.83 -9.08
C THR A 207 -15.70 -7.97 -10.01
N ASP A 208 -16.96 -8.33 -10.20
CA ASP A 208 -17.86 -7.60 -11.08
C ASP A 208 -18.33 -6.26 -10.48
N LEU A 209 -18.61 -6.28 -9.18
CA LEU A 209 -19.07 -5.12 -8.44
C LEU A 209 -18.01 -4.00 -8.43
N PHE A 210 -16.77 -4.30 -8.06
CA PHE A 210 -15.71 -3.30 -7.96
C PHE A 210 -15.30 -2.77 -9.33
N LYS A 211 -15.22 -3.63 -10.35
CA LYS A 211 -14.99 -3.19 -11.72
C LYS A 211 -16.06 -2.20 -12.20
N TYR A 212 -17.32 -2.45 -11.86
CA TYR A 212 -18.40 -1.54 -12.19
C TYR A 212 -18.27 -0.22 -11.43
N VAL A 213 -18.00 -0.27 -10.11
CA VAL A 213 -17.79 0.93 -9.27
C VAL A 213 -16.68 1.80 -9.83
N ASP A 214 -15.51 1.23 -10.13
CA ASP A 214 -14.37 1.98 -10.66
C ASP A 214 -14.71 2.67 -12.00
N SER A 215 -15.38 1.94 -12.88
CA SER A 215 -15.82 2.49 -14.15
C SER A 215 -16.84 3.63 -13.99
N GLN A 216 -17.80 3.48 -13.07
CA GLN A 216 -18.81 4.51 -12.82
C GLN A 216 -18.25 5.72 -12.10
N LEU A 217 -17.31 5.52 -11.18
CA LEU A 217 -16.62 6.62 -10.52
C LEU A 217 -15.91 7.52 -11.53
N ALA A 218 -15.19 6.92 -12.48
CA ALA A 218 -14.55 7.66 -13.55
C ALA A 218 -15.57 8.47 -14.38
N GLN A 219 -16.71 7.85 -14.72
CA GLN A 219 -17.78 8.53 -15.47
C GLN A 219 -18.42 9.68 -14.67
N PHE A 220 -18.67 9.48 -13.39
CA PHE A 220 -19.22 10.52 -12.53
C PHE A 220 -18.29 11.71 -12.35
N ILE A 221 -16.98 11.46 -12.29
CA ILE A 221 -15.98 12.53 -12.21
C ILE A 221 -15.89 13.31 -13.53
N THR A 222 -15.96 12.61 -14.68
CA THR A 222 -15.80 13.23 -15.99
C THR A 222 -17.06 13.89 -16.53
N ASN A 223 -18.23 13.36 -16.23
CA ASN A 223 -19.51 13.77 -16.83
C ASN A 223 -20.49 14.39 -15.82
N GLY A 224 -20.12 14.39 -14.53
CA GLY A 224 -21.03 14.79 -13.46
C GLY A 224 -22.03 13.68 -13.10
N VAL A 225 -22.83 13.97 -12.06
CA VAL A 225 -23.87 13.07 -11.53
C VAL A 225 -25.23 13.72 -11.71
N THR A 226 -26.19 12.98 -12.26
CA THR A 226 -27.61 13.34 -12.32
C THR A 226 -28.43 12.35 -11.50
N ASP A 227 -29.65 12.72 -11.12
CA ASP A 227 -30.57 11.80 -10.40
C ASP A 227 -30.77 10.51 -11.19
N GLU A 228 -30.97 10.62 -12.51
CA GLU A 228 -31.14 9.44 -13.38
C GLU A 228 -29.90 8.53 -13.40
N SER A 229 -28.69 9.11 -13.51
CA SER A 229 -27.45 8.34 -13.52
C SER A 229 -27.17 7.70 -12.16
N TRP A 230 -27.55 8.37 -11.07
CA TRP A 230 -27.45 7.85 -9.73
C TRP A 230 -28.40 6.67 -9.48
N ASP A 231 -29.68 6.82 -9.86
CA ASP A 231 -30.67 5.76 -9.73
C ASP A 231 -30.28 4.51 -10.56
N ALA A 232 -29.77 4.72 -11.76
CA ALA A 232 -29.24 3.63 -12.59
C ALA A 232 -28.04 2.93 -11.92
N TYR A 233 -27.14 3.71 -11.32
CA TYR A 233 -25.99 3.17 -10.55
C TYR A 233 -26.46 2.30 -9.39
N ILE A 234 -27.37 2.81 -8.54
CA ILE A 234 -27.88 2.06 -7.38
C ILE A 234 -28.60 0.79 -7.82
N LYS A 235 -29.41 0.86 -8.88
CA LYS A 235 -30.05 -0.33 -9.42
C LYS A 235 -29.03 -1.36 -9.86
N LYS A 236 -28.00 -0.95 -10.60
CA LYS A 236 -26.95 -1.86 -11.08
C LYS A 236 -26.13 -2.45 -9.94
N MET A 237 -25.84 -1.70 -8.87
CA MET A 237 -25.21 -2.23 -7.66
C MET A 237 -26.00 -3.40 -7.07
N LYS A 238 -27.33 -3.26 -6.96
CA LYS A 238 -28.22 -4.32 -6.48
C LYS A 238 -28.23 -5.54 -7.42
N ASP A 239 -28.29 -5.30 -8.74
CA ASP A 239 -28.22 -6.38 -9.75
C ASP A 239 -26.89 -7.14 -9.66
N LEU A 240 -25.80 -6.48 -9.28
CA LEU A 240 -24.47 -7.04 -9.03
C LEU A 240 -24.31 -7.59 -7.59
N GLN A 241 -25.40 -7.74 -6.87
CA GLN A 241 -25.43 -8.36 -5.56
C GLN A 241 -24.61 -7.64 -4.48
N ALA A 242 -24.56 -6.30 -4.52
CA ALA A 242 -23.85 -5.50 -3.52
C ALA A 242 -24.33 -5.78 -2.09
N ASP A 243 -25.65 -5.93 -1.90
CA ASP A 243 -26.26 -6.25 -0.60
C ASP A 243 -25.76 -7.61 -0.09
N ARG A 244 -25.70 -8.62 -0.98
CA ARG A 244 -25.21 -9.96 -0.63
C ARG A 244 -23.72 -9.95 -0.27
N TRP A 245 -22.92 -9.18 -0.98
CA TRP A 245 -21.51 -9.00 -0.64
C TRP A 245 -21.33 -8.36 0.73
N ALA A 246 -22.13 -7.34 1.04
CA ALA A 246 -22.10 -6.68 2.35
C ALA A 246 -22.54 -7.62 3.49
N GLU A 247 -23.56 -8.48 3.27
CA GLU A 247 -23.99 -9.50 4.23
C GLU A 247 -22.87 -10.50 4.54
N LEU A 248 -22.21 -11.03 3.50
CA LEU A 248 -21.06 -11.94 3.65
C LEU A 248 -19.93 -11.28 4.41
N TYR A 249 -19.59 -10.04 4.03
CA TYR A 249 -18.55 -9.28 4.72
C TYR A 249 -18.88 -9.08 6.20
N GLN A 250 -20.10 -8.65 6.51
CA GLN A 250 -20.54 -8.42 7.89
C GLN A 250 -20.54 -9.71 8.73
N LYS A 251 -20.96 -10.84 8.14
CA LYS A 251 -20.92 -12.14 8.81
C LYS A 251 -19.50 -12.48 9.28
N TYR A 252 -18.53 -12.42 8.38
CA TYR A 252 -17.15 -12.79 8.70
C TYR A 252 -16.42 -11.75 9.55
N TYR A 253 -16.79 -10.49 9.42
CA TYR A 253 -16.34 -9.44 10.34
C TYR A 253 -16.77 -9.74 11.78
N ASN A 254 -18.03 -10.11 11.99
CA ASN A 254 -18.51 -10.47 13.31
C ASN A 254 -17.80 -11.69 13.89
N ILE A 255 -17.58 -12.74 13.09
CA ILE A 255 -16.83 -13.92 13.50
C ILE A 255 -15.41 -13.55 13.94
N MET A 256 -14.73 -12.69 13.16
CA MET A 256 -13.40 -12.23 13.50
C MET A 256 -13.36 -11.41 14.79
N MET A 257 -14.39 -10.60 15.06
CA MET A 257 -14.46 -9.78 16.27
C MET A 257 -14.81 -10.57 17.53
N GLU A 258 -15.37 -11.77 17.40
CA GLU A 258 -15.72 -12.67 18.51
C GLU A 258 -14.60 -13.68 18.84
N SER A 259 -13.60 -13.83 17.96
CA SER A 259 -12.45 -14.72 18.13
C SER A 259 -11.30 -14.05 18.90
#